data_5561a2b2f67d4ce84d0681ac36d4879e
#
_entry.id   5561a2b2f67d4ce84d0681ac36d4879e
#
_cell.length_a   1.000
_cell.length_b   1.000
_cell.length_c   1.000
_cell.angle_alpha   90.00
_cell.angle_beta   90.00
_cell.angle_gamma   90.00
#
_symmetry.space_group_name_H-M   'P 1'
#
loop_
_entity.id
_entity.type
_entity.pdbx_description
1 polymer ?
#
loop_
_entity_poly.entity_id
_entity_poly.type
_entity_poly.pdbx_seq_one_letter_code
_entity_poly.pdbx_strand_id
1 'polypeptide(L)'
;MREIINTAVKDAMRSKDKLRLSTLRLVNAAIKDKDIALRAEDRPDGVSSSEILQILGKMVKQRQESAKAYEEGGRLELAEQELSEIKIIEEFLPRQLSDDEVSKVIKDTIALVGASSIRDMGKVMSSLKGQYTGQLDFGKVGAMIKKILG
;
A
#
# COMPACT_ATOMS: atom_id res chain seq x y z
N MET A 1 -6.17 -9.79 -9.23
CA MET A 1 -6.20 -8.37 -8.80
C MET A 1 -6.46 -7.40 -9.95
N ARG A 2 -5.77 -7.52 -11.06
CA ARG A 2 -6.03 -6.67 -12.25
C ARG A 2 -7.47 -6.74 -12.74
N GLU A 3 -8.00 -7.94 -12.84
CA GLU A 3 -9.37 -8.17 -13.30
C GLU A 3 -10.41 -7.55 -12.38
N ILE A 4 -10.19 -7.61 -11.08
CA ILE A 4 -11.05 -7.01 -10.08
C ILE A 4 -11.08 -5.49 -10.26
N ILE A 5 -9.93 -4.87 -10.45
CA ILE A 5 -9.82 -3.42 -10.68
C ILE A 5 -10.48 -3.03 -12.01
N ASN A 6 -10.23 -3.78 -13.07
CA ASN A 6 -10.83 -3.51 -14.38
C ASN A 6 -12.36 -3.65 -14.35
N THR A 7 -12.89 -4.63 -13.65
CA THR A 7 -14.32 -4.80 -13.45
C THR A 7 -14.90 -3.62 -12.68
N ALA A 8 -14.22 -3.17 -11.62
CA ALA A 8 -14.64 -2.00 -10.84
C ALA A 8 -14.66 -0.72 -11.68
N VAL A 9 -13.70 -0.55 -12.59
CA VAL A 9 -13.70 0.59 -13.55
C VAL A 9 -14.95 0.56 -14.42
N LYS A 10 -15.28 -0.59 -14.99
CA LYS A 10 -16.47 -0.75 -15.84
C LYS A 10 -17.76 -0.46 -15.06
N ASP A 11 -17.85 -0.95 -13.83
CA ASP A 11 -19.00 -0.72 -12.96
C ASP A 11 -19.14 0.78 -12.60
N ALA A 12 -18.02 1.46 -12.32
CA ALA A 12 -18.01 2.89 -12.06
C ALA A 12 -18.46 3.70 -13.29
N MET A 13 -18.08 3.28 -14.49
CA MET A 13 -18.54 3.88 -15.73
C MET A 13 -20.06 3.73 -15.91
N ARG A 14 -20.60 2.54 -15.64
CA ARG A 14 -22.03 2.26 -15.77
C ARG A 14 -22.87 3.05 -14.75
N SER A 15 -22.39 3.13 -13.51
CA SER A 15 -23.07 3.86 -12.43
C SER A 15 -22.86 5.37 -12.50
N LYS A 16 -22.01 5.85 -13.39
CA LYS A 16 -21.64 7.26 -13.55
C LYS A 16 -21.03 7.88 -12.28
N ASP A 17 -20.33 7.06 -11.49
CA ASP A 17 -19.60 7.50 -10.30
C ASP A 17 -18.25 8.10 -10.72
N LYS A 18 -18.24 9.42 -10.88
CA LYS A 18 -17.09 10.16 -11.41
C LYS A 18 -15.85 10.05 -10.51
N LEU A 19 -16.02 10.19 -9.22
CA LEU A 19 -14.90 10.13 -8.26
C LEU A 19 -14.28 8.73 -8.26
N ARG A 20 -15.12 7.71 -8.18
CA ARG A 20 -14.67 6.32 -8.20
C ARG A 20 -13.95 6.00 -9.50
N LEU A 21 -14.52 6.41 -10.63
CA LEU A 21 -13.91 6.20 -11.94
C LEU A 21 -12.55 6.88 -12.07
N SER A 22 -12.44 8.16 -11.69
CA SER A 22 -11.18 8.89 -11.78
C SER A 22 -10.11 8.28 -10.87
N THR A 23 -10.48 7.87 -9.66
CA THR A 23 -9.55 7.23 -8.71
C THR A 23 -9.04 5.89 -9.26
N LEU A 24 -9.93 5.05 -9.78
CA LEU A 24 -9.57 3.76 -10.36
C LEU A 24 -8.72 3.90 -11.62
N ARG A 25 -8.94 4.94 -12.41
CA ARG A 25 -8.08 5.25 -13.56
C ARG A 25 -6.66 5.62 -13.13
N LEU A 26 -6.51 6.34 -12.03
CA LEU A 26 -5.19 6.63 -11.45
C LEU A 26 -4.49 5.35 -10.98
N VAL A 27 -5.23 4.44 -10.38
CA VAL A 27 -4.70 3.12 -10.01
C VAL A 27 -4.20 2.37 -11.24
N ASN A 28 -5.01 2.28 -12.29
CA ASN A 28 -4.62 1.61 -13.53
C ASN A 28 -3.41 2.26 -14.20
N ALA A 29 -3.32 3.59 -14.17
CA ALA A 29 -2.16 4.31 -14.68
C ALA A 29 -0.89 3.95 -13.93
N ALA A 30 -0.95 3.87 -12.60
CA ALA A 30 0.19 3.48 -11.77
C ALA A 30 0.64 2.04 -12.05
N ILE A 31 -0.30 1.12 -12.22
CA ILE A 31 -0.01 -0.27 -12.59
C ILE A 31 0.65 -0.34 -13.97
N LYS A 32 0.12 0.39 -14.93
CA LYS A 32 0.67 0.44 -16.30
C LYS A 32 2.08 1.00 -16.33
N ASP A 33 2.35 2.07 -15.59
CA ASP A 33 3.68 2.65 -15.48
C ASP A 33 4.68 1.64 -14.92
N LYS A 34 4.27 0.87 -13.92
CA LYS A 34 5.11 -0.18 -13.35
C LYS A 34 5.32 -1.34 -14.34
N ASP A 35 4.29 -1.73 -15.10
CA ASP A 35 4.42 -2.73 -16.16
C ASP A 35 5.48 -2.32 -17.16
N ILE A 36 5.48 -1.07 -17.60
CA ILE A 36 6.45 -0.54 -18.55
C ILE A 36 7.87 -0.59 -17.96
N ALA A 37 8.04 -0.19 -16.71
CA ALA A 37 9.32 -0.25 -16.02
C ALA A 37 9.84 -1.70 -15.91
N LEU A 38 8.98 -2.66 -15.63
CA LEU A 38 9.35 -4.06 -15.50
C LEU A 38 9.73 -4.71 -16.83
N ARG A 39 9.20 -4.25 -17.95
CA ARG A 39 9.62 -4.71 -19.28
C ARG A 39 11.09 -4.40 -19.55
N ALA A 40 11.56 -3.24 -19.07
CA ALA A 40 12.96 -2.88 -19.17
C ALA A 40 13.87 -3.75 -18.29
N GLU A 41 13.31 -4.44 -17.31
CA GLU A 41 13.99 -5.36 -16.40
C GLU A 41 13.79 -6.84 -16.78
N ASP A 42 13.41 -7.12 -18.02
CA ASP A 42 13.14 -8.48 -18.56
C ASP A 42 12.01 -9.21 -17.82
N ARG A 43 10.98 -8.47 -17.38
CA ARG A 43 9.77 -9.03 -16.76
C ARG A 43 8.55 -8.75 -17.65
N PRO A 44 8.37 -9.50 -18.75
CA PRO A 44 7.30 -9.24 -19.74
C PRO A 44 5.89 -9.50 -19.18
N ASP A 45 5.75 -10.33 -18.16
CA ASP A 45 4.45 -10.62 -17.53
C ASP A 45 3.91 -9.45 -16.72
N GLY A 46 4.75 -8.46 -16.46
CA GLY A 46 4.36 -7.24 -15.77
C GLY A 46 4.22 -7.40 -14.27
N VAL A 47 3.39 -6.56 -13.67
CA VAL A 47 3.19 -6.46 -12.22
C VAL A 47 2.41 -7.67 -11.69
N SER A 48 2.94 -8.31 -10.65
CA SER A 48 2.25 -9.38 -9.93
C SER A 48 1.15 -8.81 -9.03
N SER A 49 0.26 -9.68 -8.53
CA SER A 49 -0.78 -9.27 -7.58
C SER A 49 -0.19 -8.67 -6.29
N SER A 50 0.90 -9.24 -5.80
CA SER A 50 1.63 -8.72 -4.64
C SER A 50 2.16 -7.30 -4.89
N GLU A 51 2.73 -7.07 -6.06
CA GLU A 51 3.23 -5.75 -6.45
C GLU A 51 2.11 -4.73 -6.63
N ILE A 52 0.93 -5.15 -7.09
CA ILE A 52 -0.25 -4.29 -7.17
C ILE A 52 -0.66 -3.84 -5.76
N LEU A 53 -0.66 -4.74 -4.77
CA LEU A 53 -0.96 -4.38 -3.39
C LEU A 53 0.03 -3.34 -2.84
N GLN A 54 1.30 -3.45 -3.19
CA GLN A 54 2.32 -2.45 -2.83
C GLN A 54 2.04 -1.09 -3.47
N ILE A 55 1.65 -1.07 -4.74
CA ILE A 55 1.27 0.16 -5.45
C ILE A 55 0.08 0.83 -4.75
N LEU A 56 -0.95 0.06 -4.44
CA LEU A 56 -2.14 0.56 -3.75
C LEU A 56 -1.81 1.13 -2.37
N GLY A 57 -0.97 0.43 -1.61
CA GLY A 57 -0.52 0.87 -0.29
C GLY A 57 0.24 2.19 -0.35
N LYS A 58 1.12 2.34 -1.34
CA LYS A 58 1.86 3.59 -1.57
C LYS A 58 0.93 4.74 -1.96
N MET A 59 -0.07 4.47 -2.79
CA MET A 59 -1.06 5.48 -3.19
C MET A 59 -1.87 5.97 -1.99
N VAL A 60 -2.27 5.07 -1.09
CA VAL A 60 -2.96 5.43 0.16
C VAL A 60 -2.07 6.30 1.02
N LYS A 61 -0.82 5.93 1.22
CA LYS A 61 0.14 6.69 2.03
C LYS A 61 0.34 8.11 1.48
N GLN A 62 0.53 8.25 0.18
CA GLN A 62 0.68 9.55 -0.47
C GLN A 62 -0.53 10.44 -0.25
N ARG A 63 -1.74 9.87 -0.31
CA ARG A 63 -2.97 10.61 -0.09
C ARG A 63 -3.18 10.99 1.38
N GLN A 64 -2.77 10.14 2.30
CA GLN A 64 -2.79 10.47 3.74
C GLN A 64 -1.90 11.68 4.03
N GLU A 65 -0.71 11.71 3.45
CA GLU A 65 0.21 12.85 3.59
C GLU A 65 -0.36 14.12 2.98
N SER A 66 -0.99 14.02 1.80
CA SER A 66 -1.64 15.14 1.13
C SER A 66 -2.84 15.65 1.93
N ALA A 67 -3.68 14.76 2.44
CA ALA A 67 -4.83 15.12 3.26
C ALA A 67 -4.40 15.89 4.52
N LYS A 68 -3.35 15.42 5.17
CA LYS A 68 -2.78 16.08 6.35
C LYS A 68 -2.29 17.49 6.01
N ALA A 69 -1.57 17.63 4.91
CA ALA A 69 -1.06 18.93 4.45
C ALA A 69 -2.21 19.89 4.14
N TYR A 70 -3.27 19.42 3.50
CA TYR A 70 -4.45 20.24 3.22
C TYR A 70 -5.19 20.66 4.48
N GLU A 71 -5.34 19.77 5.46
CA GLU A 71 -5.95 20.09 6.76
C GLU A 71 -5.15 21.16 7.50
N GLU A 72 -3.83 21.02 7.54
CA GLU A 72 -2.92 22.00 8.15
C GLU A 72 -2.99 23.35 7.45
N GLY A 73 -3.19 23.35 6.12
CA GLY A 73 -3.35 24.56 5.32
C GLY A 73 -4.76 25.14 5.29
N GLY A 74 -5.71 24.55 6.04
CA GLY A 74 -7.10 25.01 6.08
C GLY A 74 -7.92 24.68 4.84
N ARG A 75 -7.42 23.81 3.95
CA ARG A 75 -8.11 23.42 2.71
C ARG A 75 -8.87 22.12 2.92
N LEU A 76 -9.94 22.19 3.70
CA LEU A 76 -10.68 21.00 4.15
C LEU A 76 -11.37 20.25 3.00
N GLU A 77 -11.85 20.94 1.97
CA GLU A 77 -12.48 20.28 0.81
C GLU A 77 -11.49 19.40 0.04
N LEU A 78 -10.27 19.85 -0.12
CA LEU A 78 -9.22 19.08 -0.79
C LEU A 78 -8.80 17.89 0.08
N ALA A 79 -8.73 18.07 1.40
CA ALA A 79 -8.47 16.98 2.34
C ALA A 79 -9.56 15.90 2.27
N GLU A 80 -10.83 16.29 2.21
CA GLU A 80 -11.96 15.36 2.09
C GLU A 80 -11.90 14.56 0.80
N GLN A 81 -11.51 15.18 -0.30
CA GLN A 81 -11.34 14.50 -1.59
C GLN A 81 -10.26 13.41 -1.48
N GLU A 82 -9.10 13.73 -0.88
CA GLU A 82 -8.04 12.76 -0.67
C GLU A 82 -8.52 11.58 0.19
N LEU A 83 -9.25 11.85 1.26
CA LEU A 83 -9.80 10.82 2.15
C LEU A 83 -10.83 9.94 1.43
N SER A 84 -11.63 10.51 0.54
CA SER A 84 -12.61 9.76 -0.27
C SER A 84 -11.90 8.83 -1.26
N GLU A 85 -10.82 9.29 -1.88
CA GLU A 85 -10.00 8.47 -2.78
C GLU A 85 -9.34 7.32 -2.01
N ILE A 86 -8.86 7.56 -0.80
CA ILE A 86 -8.30 6.52 0.08
C ILE A 86 -9.32 5.40 0.32
N LYS A 87 -10.55 5.73 0.64
CA LYS A 87 -11.61 4.75 0.88
C LYS A 87 -11.83 3.85 -0.35
N ILE A 88 -11.80 4.43 -1.54
CA ILE A 88 -11.96 3.67 -2.78
C ILE A 88 -10.79 2.70 -2.98
N ILE A 89 -9.57 3.16 -2.78
CA ILE A 89 -8.36 2.33 -2.92
C ILE A 89 -8.33 1.21 -1.87
N GLU A 90 -8.70 1.51 -0.63
CA GLU A 90 -8.70 0.54 0.46
C GLU A 90 -9.66 -0.63 0.24
N GLU A 91 -10.68 -0.48 -0.60
CA GLU A 91 -11.57 -1.58 -0.97
C GLU A 91 -10.83 -2.76 -1.60
N PHE A 92 -9.68 -2.50 -2.23
CA PHE A 92 -8.85 -3.50 -2.90
C PHE A 92 -7.68 -4.00 -2.05
N LEU A 93 -7.51 -3.44 -0.86
CA LEU A 93 -6.44 -3.82 0.05
C LEU A 93 -6.96 -4.76 1.14
N PRO A 94 -6.11 -5.68 1.65
CA PRO A 94 -6.41 -6.40 2.87
C PRO A 94 -6.59 -5.42 4.04
N ARG A 95 -7.24 -5.85 5.12
CA ARG A 95 -7.38 -5.03 6.32
C ARG A 95 -6.02 -4.58 6.81
N GLN A 96 -5.87 -3.27 7.02
CA GLN A 96 -4.65 -2.71 7.59
C GLN A 96 -4.56 -3.11 9.08
N LEU A 97 -3.35 -3.43 9.53
CA LEU A 97 -3.11 -3.76 10.93
C LEU A 97 -3.02 -2.49 11.77
N SER A 98 -3.57 -2.53 12.98
CA SER A 98 -3.42 -1.46 13.96
C SER A 98 -1.96 -1.42 14.48
N ASP A 99 -1.57 -0.31 15.12
CA ASP A 99 -0.22 -0.17 15.67
C ASP A 99 0.10 -1.27 16.68
N ASP A 100 -0.86 -1.66 17.52
CA ASP A 100 -0.69 -2.76 18.47
C ASP A 100 -0.50 -4.11 17.77
N GLU A 101 -1.30 -4.37 16.74
CA GLU A 101 -1.18 -5.57 15.92
C GLU A 101 0.18 -5.62 15.19
N VAL A 102 0.62 -4.48 14.65
CA VAL A 102 1.93 -4.36 13.98
C VAL A 102 3.06 -4.69 14.95
N SER A 103 3.01 -4.11 16.16
CA SER A 103 4.02 -4.37 17.20
C SER A 103 4.10 -5.85 17.55
N LYS A 104 2.97 -6.51 17.74
CA LYS A 104 2.88 -7.94 18.03
C LYS A 104 3.45 -8.78 16.88
N VAL A 105 3.06 -8.49 15.65
CA VAL A 105 3.53 -9.20 14.46
C VAL A 105 5.05 -9.07 14.32
N ILE A 106 5.62 -7.90 14.57
CA ILE A 106 7.07 -7.69 14.53
C ILE A 106 7.77 -8.53 15.57
N LYS A 107 7.31 -8.51 16.81
CA LYS A 107 7.91 -9.29 17.91
C LYS A 107 7.82 -10.79 17.63
N ASP A 108 6.69 -11.28 17.18
CA ASP A 108 6.50 -12.69 16.84
C ASP A 108 7.43 -13.11 15.69
N THR A 109 7.61 -12.27 14.70
CA THR A 109 8.48 -12.53 13.55
C THR A 109 9.95 -12.54 13.97
N ILE A 110 10.36 -11.62 14.82
CA ILE A 110 11.72 -11.59 15.38
C ILE A 110 12.03 -12.90 16.11
N ALA A 111 11.10 -13.38 16.92
CA ALA A 111 11.24 -14.64 17.63
C ALA A 111 11.30 -15.84 16.66
N LEU A 112 10.44 -15.85 15.65
CA LEU A 112 10.35 -16.93 14.67
C LEU A 112 11.63 -17.08 13.83
N VAL A 113 12.20 -15.98 13.35
CA VAL A 113 13.42 -15.99 12.52
C VAL A 113 14.70 -16.03 13.36
N GLY A 114 14.61 -15.93 14.68
CA GLY A 114 15.75 -15.94 15.59
C GLY A 114 16.63 -14.69 15.50
N ALA A 115 16.04 -13.54 15.17
CA ALA A 115 16.76 -12.29 15.07
C ALA A 115 17.22 -11.80 16.43
N SER A 116 18.48 -11.40 16.55
CA SER A 116 19.09 -10.94 17.80
C SER A 116 19.73 -9.55 17.70
N SER A 117 19.96 -9.07 16.48
CA SER A 117 20.60 -7.78 16.27
C SER A 117 20.07 -7.12 15.00
N ILE A 118 20.44 -5.85 14.80
CA ILE A 118 20.06 -5.07 13.62
C ILE A 118 20.53 -5.72 12.31
N ARG A 119 21.56 -6.56 12.36
CA ARG A 119 22.05 -7.31 11.20
C ARG A 119 21.00 -8.26 10.63
N ASP A 120 20.08 -8.70 11.47
CA ASP A 120 19.01 -9.63 11.10
C ASP A 120 17.76 -8.91 10.57
N MET A 121 17.79 -7.59 10.48
CA MET A 121 16.66 -6.76 10.00
C MET A 121 16.14 -7.21 8.62
N GLY A 122 17.05 -7.57 7.71
CA GLY A 122 16.68 -8.05 6.38
C GLY A 122 15.83 -9.34 6.42
N LYS A 123 16.14 -10.26 7.32
CA LYS A 123 15.38 -11.51 7.51
C LYS A 123 13.98 -11.22 8.02
N VAL A 124 13.86 -10.32 9.02
CA VAL A 124 12.58 -9.90 9.59
C VAL A 124 11.72 -9.22 8.53
N MET A 125 12.31 -8.29 7.79
CA MET A 125 11.61 -7.57 6.72
C MET A 125 11.12 -8.49 5.61
N SER A 126 11.95 -9.44 5.18
CA SER A 126 11.58 -10.42 4.15
C SER A 126 10.40 -11.29 4.57
N SER A 127 10.42 -11.76 5.82
CA SER A 127 9.32 -12.56 6.36
C SER A 127 8.02 -11.76 6.44
N LEU A 128 8.09 -10.52 6.90
CA LEU A 128 6.92 -9.63 6.99
C LEU A 128 6.35 -9.30 5.62
N LYS A 129 7.20 -9.00 4.65
CA LYS A 129 6.76 -8.72 3.28
C LYS A 129 6.05 -9.92 2.65
N GLY A 130 6.52 -11.12 2.91
CA GLY A 130 5.89 -12.34 2.40
C GLY A 130 4.50 -12.61 2.96
N GLN A 131 4.27 -12.27 4.24
CA GLN A 131 3.02 -12.58 4.93
C GLN A 131 2.01 -11.43 4.96
N TYR A 132 2.48 -10.19 5.01
CA TYR A 132 1.65 -9.01 5.28
C TYR A 132 1.69 -7.93 4.20
N THR A 133 2.01 -8.30 2.96
CA THR A 133 2.00 -7.37 1.84
C THR A 133 0.63 -6.67 1.73
N GLY A 134 0.65 -5.35 1.70
CA GLY A 134 -0.56 -4.53 1.63
C GLY A 134 -1.23 -4.24 2.96
N GLN A 135 -0.77 -4.84 4.07
CA GLN A 135 -1.33 -4.65 5.41
C GLN A 135 -0.46 -3.80 6.32
N LEU A 136 0.80 -3.58 5.96
CA LEU A 136 1.78 -2.84 6.74
C LEU A 136 2.40 -1.71 5.94
N ASP A 137 2.70 -0.60 6.61
CA ASP A 137 3.60 0.43 6.08
C ASP A 137 5.04 0.01 6.43
N PHE A 138 5.76 -0.54 5.47
CA PHE A 138 7.10 -1.07 5.70
C PHE A 138 8.14 0.00 6.05
N GLY A 139 7.90 1.26 5.74
CA GLY A 139 8.74 2.36 6.22
C GLY A 139 8.68 2.50 7.74
N LYS A 140 7.46 2.50 8.29
CA LYS A 140 7.25 2.53 9.75
C LYS A 140 7.76 1.26 10.42
N VAL A 141 7.51 0.11 9.81
CA VAL A 141 7.95 -1.21 10.30
C VAL A 141 9.47 -1.25 10.42
N GLY A 142 10.19 -0.76 9.40
CA GLY A 142 11.65 -0.68 9.44
C GLY A 142 12.18 0.11 10.63
N ALA A 143 11.57 1.26 10.92
CA ALA A 143 11.94 2.09 12.09
C ALA A 143 11.64 1.36 13.41
N MET A 144 10.51 0.66 13.51
CA MET A 144 10.13 -0.11 14.70
C MET A 144 11.09 -1.27 14.95
N ILE A 145 11.51 -1.99 13.91
CA ILE A 145 12.48 -3.08 14.00
C ILE A 145 13.82 -2.56 14.50
N LYS A 146 14.31 -1.46 13.97
CA LYS A 146 15.55 -0.83 14.43
C LYS A 146 15.49 -0.49 15.90
N LYS A 147 14.35 0.01 16.38
CA LYS A 147 14.16 0.37 17.78
C LYS A 147 14.16 -0.85 18.69
N ILE A 148 13.66 -1.99 18.22
CA ILE A 148 13.61 -3.24 19.00
C ILE A 148 14.97 -3.94 18.99
N LEU A 149 15.64 -4.04 17.84
CA LEU A 149 16.89 -4.78 17.66
C LEU A 149 18.15 -3.96 17.90
N GLY A 150 18.03 -2.66 17.79
CA GLY A 150 19.14 -1.74 18.06
C GLY A 150 19.20 -1.30 19.50
#